data_da1346a2e90b884ad5e0d6d683c36e41
#
_entry.id   da1346a2e90b884ad5e0d6d683c36e41
#
_cell.length_a   1.000
_cell.length_b   1.000
_cell.length_c   1.000
_cell.angle_alpha   90.00
_cell.angle_beta   90.00
_cell.angle_gamma   90.00
#
_symmetry.space_group_name_H-M   'P 1'
#
loop_
_entity.id
_entity.type
_entity.pdbx_description
1 polymer ?
#
loop_
_entity_poly.entity_id
_entity_poly.type
_entity_poly.pdbx_seq_one_letter_code
_entity_poly.pdbx_strand_id
1 'polypeptide(L)'
;KSYFKGYLSANFNIGVQHNINNGRLSQDPTTGDQFKEFLNNLKSTSLVIQTNNTVQLDKKKTWFLGVNYWYVDQQQIEIGLLKNLMSLDLDLKKVWNEWTFSAGIEDVLKTNIVEIESFQQDGSYNYVKNNEFNQQFKVSIVYNFGNKKVKKVRDIEAASDAIKNRTR
;
A
#
# COMPACT_ATOMS: atom_id res chain seq x y z
N LYS A 1 20.14 -25.45 5.12
CA LYS A 1 19.06 -25.74 6.08
C LYS A 1 18.29 -24.44 6.30
N SER A 2 17.05 -24.37 5.80
CA SER A 2 16.20 -23.17 5.98
C SER A 2 15.66 -23.15 7.41
N TYR A 3 16.26 -22.37 8.28
CA TYR A 3 15.83 -22.21 9.67
C TYR A 3 14.53 -21.40 9.82
N PHE A 4 14.00 -20.83 8.73
CA PHE A 4 12.83 -19.94 8.73
C PHE A 4 11.57 -20.54 8.12
N LYS A 5 11.54 -21.83 7.82
CA LYS A 5 10.37 -22.46 7.21
C LYS A 5 9.17 -22.41 8.15
N GLY A 6 8.21 -21.54 7.85
CA GLY A 6 6.98 -21.34 8.61
C GLY A 6 6.99 -20.18 9.62
N TYR A 7 8.12 -19.47 9.78
CA TYR A 7 8.21 -18.30 10.68
C TYR A 7 8.22 -16.95 9.96
N LEU A 8 8.49 -16.94 8.66
CA LEU A 8 8.52 -15.73 7.84
C LEU A 8 7.59 -15.90 6.65
N SER A 9 6.67 -14.96 6.49
CA SER A 9 5.94 -14.69 5.24
C SER A 9 6.45 -13.37 4.68
N ALA A 10 6.99 -13.40 3.49
CA ALA A 10 7.52 -12.21 2.82
C ALA A 10 6.88 -12.07 1.44
N ASN A 11 6.45 -10.86 1.13
CA ASN A 11 6.00 -10.45 -0.19
C ASN A 11 6.86 -9.27 -0.63
N PHE A 12 7.44 -9.38 -1.81
CA PHE A 12 8.34 -8.38 -2.37
C PHE A 12 7.93 -8.06 -3.80
N ASN A 13 7.64 -6.77 -4.04
CA ASN A 13 7.28 -6.25 -5.35
C ASN A 13 8.30 -5.19 -5.78
N ILE A 14 8.79 -5.32 -6.99
CA ILE A 14 9.55 -4.27 -7.69
C ILE A 14 8.84 -3.96 -8.98
N GLY A 15 8.66 -2.69 -9.26
CA GLY A 15 8.07 -2.20 -10.50
C GLY A 15 8.78 -0.97 -11.03
N VAL A 16 8.67 -0.77 -12.33
CA VAL A 16 9.04 0.48 -12.99
C VAL A 16 7.76 1.09 -13.53
N GLN A 17 7.48 2.33 -13.12
CA GLN A 17 6.35 3.10 -13.60
C GLN A 17 6.86 4.16 -14.57
N HIS A 18 6.27 4.20 -15.77
CA HIS A 18 6.54 5.25 -16.75
C HIS A 18 5.28 6.07 -16.95
N ASN A 19 5.34 7.36 -16.61
CA ASN A 19 4.24 8.30 -16.74
C ASN A 19 4.53 9.26 -17.88
N ILE A 20 3.53 9.45 -18.74
CA ILE A 20 3.53 10.47 -19.80
C ILE A 20 2.28 11.32 -19.58
N ASN A 21 2.49 12.61 -19.34
CA ASN A 21 1.40 13.58 -19.23
C ASN A 21 1.60 14.64 -20.31
N ASN A 22 0.66 14.69 -21.25
CA ASN A 22 0.65 15.66 -22.34
C ASN A 22 -0.55 16.57 -22.15
N GLY A 23 -0.31 17.79 -21.71
CA GLY A 23 -1.30 18.84 -21.54
C GLY A 23 -1.14 19.96 -22.56
N ARG A 24 -2.25 20.47 -23.08
CA ARG A 24 -2.29 21.65 -23.93
C ARG A 24 -3.37 22.57 -23.41
N LEU A 25 -3.03 23.79 -23.13
CA LEU A 25 -3.96 24.82 -22.68
C LEU A 25 -3.71 26.09 -23.46
N SER A 26 -4.75 26.63 -24.11
CA SER A 26 -4.66 27.87 -24.89
C SER A 26 -5.75 28.89 -24.51
N GLN A 27 -6.66 28.49 -23.62
CA GLN A 27 -7.81 29.32 -23.24
C GLN A 27 -8.11 29.07 -21.76
N ASP A 28 -8.46 30.13 -21.03
CA ASP A 28 -8.97 30.01 -19.67
C ASP A 28 -10.34 29.30 -19.68
N PRO A 29 -10.50 28.15 -19.02
CA PRO A 29 -11.76 27.42 -19.01
C PRO A 29 -12.89 28.15 -18.27
N THR A 30 -12.57 29.17 -17.45
CA THR A 30 -13.53 29.91 -16.64
C THR A 30 -13.98 31.20 -17.32
N THR A 31 -13.05 31.99 -17.89
CA THR A 31 -13.35 33.27 -18.52
C THR A 31 -13.47 33.19 -20.02
N GLY A 32 -12.91 32.18 -20.64
CA GLY A 32 -12.86 32.04 -22.11
C GLY A 32 -11.75 32.86 -22.76
N ASP A 33 -10.93 33.59 -21.98
CA ASP A 33 -9.85 34.40 -22.51
C ASP A 33 -8.76 33.55 -23.13
N GLN A 34 -8.32 33.92 -24.32
CA GLN A 34 -7.22 33.27 -25.00
C GLN A 34 -5.87 33.77 -24.49
N PHE A 35 -4.95 32.85 -24.22
CA PHE A 35 -3.57 33.15 -23.86
C PHE A 35 -2.58 32.35 -24.72
N LYS A 36 -1.30 32.72 -24.60
CA LYS A 36 -0.24 31.98 -25.32
C LYS A 36 -0.30 30.51 -24.95
N GLU A 37 -0.35 29.66 -25.97
CA GLU A 37 -0.43 28.22 -25.80
C GLU A 37 0.62 27.70 -24.81
N PHE A 38 0.14 26.99 -23.79
CA PHE A 38 0.96 26.30 -22.81
C PHE A 38 0.96 24.80 -23.14
N LEU A 39 2.15 24.26 -23.44
CA LEU A 39 2.37 22.85 -23.69
C LEU A 39 3.06 22.23 -22.47
N ASN A 40 2.40 21.29 -21.85
CA ASN A 40 2.94 20.54 -20.75
C ASN A 40 3.21 19.09 -21.21
N ASN A 41 4.46 18.78 -21.55
CA ASN A 41 4.88 17.44 -21.95
C ASN A 41 5.78 16.85 -20.88
N LEU A 42 5.20 16.20 -19.89
CA LEU A 42 5.90 15.63 -18.76
C LEU A 42 6.08 14.13 -18.96
N LYS A 43 7.32 13.68 -18.78
CA LYS A 43 7.66 12.26 -18.79
C LYS A 43 8.50 11.95 -17.57
N SER A 44 8.14 10.89 -16.86
CA SER A 44 8.94 10.39 -15.74
C SER A 44 8.97 8.87 -15.73
N THR A 45 10.11 8.33 -15.36
CA THR A 45 10.29 6.90 -15.10
C THR A 45 10.74 6.74 -13.67
N SER A 46 9.99 5.98 -12.88
CA SER A 46 10.19 5.86 -11.45
C SER A 46 10.27 4.40 -11.05
N LEU A 47 11.19 4.08 -10.15
CA LEU A 47 11.26 2.78 -9.49
C LEU A 47 10.28 2.76 -8.34
N VAL A 48 9.54 1.65 -8.22
CA VAL A 48 8.64 1.38 -7.09
C VAL A 48 9.07 0.09 -6.42
N ILE A 49 9.28 0.14 -5.11
CA ILE A 49 9.61 -1.03 -4.28
C ILE A 49 8.58 -1.12 -3.17
N GLN A 50 8.06 -2.31 -2.94
CA GLN A 50 7.16 -2.59 -1.82
C GLN A 50 7.48 -3.94 -1.23
N THR A 51 7.61 -4.00 0.09
CA THR A 51 7.74 -5.26 0.82
C THR A 51 6.76 -5.32 1.97
N ASN A 52 6.11 -6.49 2.13
CA ASN A 52 5.22 -6.76 3.25
C ASN A 52 5.67 -8.06 3.89
N ASN A 53 6.19 -7.97 5.08
CA ASN A 53 6.79 -9.10 5.77
C ASN A 53 6.09 -9.34 7.10
N THR A 54 5.83 -10.60 7.40
CA THR A 54 5.29 -11.01 8.71
C THR A 54 6.17 -12.09 9.28
N VAL A 55 6.72 -11.82 10.46
CA VAL A 55 7.56 -12.74 11.22
C VAL A 55 6.74 -13.30 12.37
N GLN A 56 6.60 -14.61 12.43
CA GLN A 56 6.03 -15.30 13.58
C GLN A 56 7.08 -15.39 14.69
N LEU A 57 6.81 -14.79 15.85
CA LEU A 57 7.79 -14.69 16.95
C LEU A 57 7.78 -15.89 17.91
N ASP A 58 6.68 -16.66 17.92
CA ASP A 58 6.52 -17.80 18.82
C ASP A 58 6.00 -19.07 18.11
N LYS A 59 6.34 -20.24 18.66
CA LYS A 59 5.89 -21.55 18.14
C LYS A 59 4.36 -21.72 18.21
N LYS A 60 3.69 -21.04 19.13
CA LYS A 60 2.24 -21.13 19.33
C LYS A 60 1.47 -20.29 18.33
N LYS A 61 2.14 -19.55 17.45
CA LYS A 61 1.53 -18.66 16.47
C LYS A 61 0.62 -17.59 17.10
N THR A 62 1.06 -17.05 18.22
CA THR A 62 0.31 -16.05 18.96
C THR A 62 0.90 -14.65 18.85
N TRP A 63 2.20 -14.53 18.54
CA TRP A 63 2.88 -13.27 18.34
C TRP A 63 3.41 -13.15 16.92
N PHE A 64 3.16 -11.99 16.31
CA PHE A 64 3.60 -11.67 14.96
C PHE A 64 4.15 -10.26 14.92
N LEU A 65 5.27 -10.10 14.22
CA LEU A 65 5.85 -8.81 13.88
C LEU A 65 5.64 -8.57 12.38
N GLY A 66 4.98 -7.47 12.05
CA GLY A 66 4.89 -6.95 10.69
C GLY A 66 6.01 -5.95 10.45
N VAL A 67 6.66 -6.05 9.29
CA VAL A 67 7.67 -5.09 8.82
C VAL A 67 7.35 -4.79 7.38
N ASN A 68 6.82 -3.59 7.12
CA ASN A 68 6.40 -3.16 5.79
C ASN A 68 7.26 -1.99 5.36
N TYR A 69 7.73 -2.02 4.13
CA TYR A 69 8.51 -0.93 3.56
C TYR A 69 8.01 -0.65 2.16
N TRP A 70 7.89 0.62 1.83
CA TRP A 70 7.65 1.04 0.46
C TRP A 70 8.56 2.23 0.09
N TYR A 71 8.89 2.29 -1.18
CA TYR A 71 9.70 3.34 -1.80
C TYR A 71 9.15 3.64 -3.18
N VAL A 72 9.04 4.91 -3.49
CA VAL A 72 8.73 5.42 -4.83
C VAL A 72 9.78 6.46 -5.16
N ASP A 73 10.44 6.26 -6.30
CA ASP A 73 11.42 7.21 -6.82
C ASP A 73 10.75 8.52 -7.25
N GLN A 74 11.56 9.54 -7.47
CA GLN A 74 11.08 10.85 -7.89
C GLN A 74 10.21 10.78 -9.15
N GLN A 75 9.18 11.62 -9.20
CA GLN A 75 8.21 11.63 -10.30
C GLN A 75 7.96 13.06 -10.79
N GLN A 76 7.92 13.23 -12.11
CA GLN A 76 7.42 14.48 -12.69
C GLN A 76 5.90 14.47 -12.64
N ILE A 77 5.32 15.41 -11.93
CA ILE A 77 3.89 15.65 -11.82
C ILE A 77 3.54 16.99 -12.45
N GLU A 78 2.26 17.31 -12.59
CA GLU A 78 1.81 18.54 -13.27
C GLU A 78 2.36 19.83 -12.65
N ILE A 79 2.51 19.87 -11.33
CA ILE A 79 2.95 21.04 -10.58
C ILE A 79 4.46 21.07 -10.33
N GLY A 80 5.23 20.06 -10.76
CA GLY A 80 6.68 20.03 -10.57
C GLY A 80 7.27 18.64 -10.41
N LEU A 81 8.45 18.57 -9.85
CA LEU A 81 9.16 17.33 -9.53
C LEU A 81 8.86 16.93 -8.08
N LEU A 82 8.06 15.88 -7.91
CA LEU A 82 7.87 15.23 -6.62
C LEU A 82 9.13 14.40 -6.29
N LYS A 83 9.76 14.67 -5.16
CA LYS A 83 10.93 13.91 -4.69
C LYS A 83 10.52 12.50 -4.28
N ASN A 84 11.51 11.64 -4.13
CA ASN A 84 11.31 10.27 -3.68
C ASN A 84 10.58 10.21 -2.33
N LEU A 85 9.65 9.25 -2.23
CA LEU A 85 8.88 8.97 -1.02
C LEU A 85 9.19 7.57 -0.53
N MET A 86 9.25 7.40 0.79
CA MET A 86 9.41 6.08 1.41
C MET A 86 8.82 6.05 2.82
N SER A 87 8.43 4.87 3.27
CA SER A 87 8.01 4.62 4.64
C SER A 87 8.46 3.25 5.10
N LEU A 88 8.80 3.16 6.37
CA LEU A 88 9.00 1.91 7.09
C LEU A 88 7.97 1.84 8.22
N ASP A 89 7.13 0.81 8.18
CA ASP A 89 6.07 0.59 9.14
C ASP A 89 6.34 -0.69 9.95
N LEU A 90 6.10 -0.63 11.23
CA LEU A 90 6.25 -1.76 12.15
C LEU A 90 4.93 -2.04 12.87
N ASP A 91 4.53 -3.31 12.91
CA ASP A 91 3.32 -3.77 13.57
C ASP A 91 3.62 -4.96 14.48
N LEU A 92 3.12 -4.92 15.70
CA LEU A 92 3.13 -6.05 16.62
C LEU A 92 1.71 -6.54 16.85
N LYS A 93 1.47 -7.83 16.60
CA LYS A 93 0.16 -8.45 16.76
C LYS A 93 0.23 -9.60 17.76
N LYS A 94 -0.72 -9.64 18.70
CA LYS A 94 -0.95 -10.72 19.64
C LYS A 94 -2.33 -11.33 19.44
N VAL A 95 -2.38 -12.64 19.23
CA VAL A 95 -3.62 -13.43 19.21
C VAL A 95 -3.75 -14.15 20.57
N TRP A 96 -4.89 -13.96 21.23
CA TRP A 96 -5.19 -14.59 22.50
C TRP A 96 -6.65 -15.05 22.52
N ASN A 97 -6.87 -16.34 22.37
CA ASN A 97 -8.19 -16.95 22.18
C ASN A 97 -8.95 -16.31 21.00
N GLU A 98 -10.09 -15.69 21.29
CA GLU A 98 -10.93 -14.97 20.32
C GLU A 98 -10.49 -13.51 20.11
N TRP A 99 -9.53 -13.03 20.90
CA TRP A 99 -9.05 -11.66 20.84
C TRP A 99 -7.80 -11.53 19.96
N THR A 100 -7.73 -10.46 19.22
CA THR A 100 -6.52 -10.02 18.53
C THR A 100 -6.22 -8.58 18.94
N PHE A 101 -5.04 -8.39 19.49
CA PHE A 101 -4.49 -7.08 19.84
C PHE A 101 -3.41 -6.73 18.84
N SER A 102 -3.44 -5.49 18.33
CA SER A 102 -2.38 -5.00 17.43
C SER A 102 -1.97 -3.60 17.86
N ALA A 103 -0.67 -3.34 17.80
CA ALA A 103 -0.10 -2.02 17.98
C ALA A 103 0.94 -1.81 16.88
N GLY A 104 0.94 -0.65 16.25
CA GLY A 104 1.85 -0.35 15.16
C GLY A 104 2.26 1.11 15.14
N ILE A 105 3.34 1.35 14.43
CA ILE A 105 3.85 2.67 14.11
C ILE A 105 4.11 2.74 12.61
N GLU A 106 3.51 3.71 11.95
CA GLU A 106 3.77 4.04 10.55
C GLU A 106 4.88 5.09 10.47
N ASP A 107 5.66 5.00 9.41
CA ASP A 107 6.79 5.88 9.12
C ASP A 107 7.74 6.05 10.32
N VAL A 108 8.25 4.92 10.82
CA VAL A 108 9.19 4.88 11.96
C VAL A 108 10.40 5.79 11.75
N LEU A 109 10.86 5.91 10.51
CA LEU A 109 12.05 6.69 10.15
C LEU A 109 11.74 8.16 9.87
N LYS A 110 10.45 8.56 9.83
CA LYS A 110 9.99 9.91 9.45
C LYS A 110 10.49 10.34 8.07
N THR A 111 10.39 9.45 7.10
CA THR A 111 10.91 9.62 5.74
C THR A 111 9.82 9.82 4.68
N ASN A 112 8.55 9.67 5.05
CA ASN A 112 7.41 9.94 4.19
C ASN A 112 7.14 11.47 4.16
N ILE A 113 8.04 12.21 3.54
CA ILE A 113 7.99 13.68 3.45
C ILE A 113 7.69 14.06 2.01
N VAL A 114 6.58 14.76 1.78
CA VAL A 114 6.23 15.28 0.46
C VAL A 114 7.05 16.54 0.18
N GLU A 115 7.95 16.45 -0.80
CA GLU A 115 8.75 17.56 -1.30
C GLU A 115 8.52 17.72 -2.79
N ILE A 116 8.13 18.93 -3.22
CA ILE A 116 7.87 19.25 -4.61
C ILE A 116 8.71 20.47 -5.00
N GLU A 117 9.46 20.33 -6.08
CA GLU A 117 10.20 21.41 -6.73
C GLU A 117 9.54 21.75 -8.05
N SER A 118 9.24 23.02 -8.29
CA SER A 118 8.70 23.47 -9.57
C SER A 118 9.47 24.66 -10.12
N PHE A 119 9.76 24.57 -11.42
CA PHE A 119 10.36 25.64 -12.21
C PHE A 119 9.33 26.13 -13.20
N GLN A 120 9.01 27.41 -13.14
CA GLN A 120 8.03 28.01 -14.04
C GLN A 120 8.73 28.61 -15.27
N GLN A 121 7.96 28.87 -16.33
CA GLN A 121 8.48 29.41 -17.58
C GLN A 121 9.03 30.84 -17.45
N ASP A 122 8.58 31.58 -16.45
CA ASP A 122 9.08 32.92 -16.12
C ASP A 122 10.40 32.91 -15.34
N GLY A 123 10.95 31.70 -15.06
CA GLY A 123 12.18 31.50 -14.30
C GLY A 123 11.94 31.45 -12.78
N SER A 124 10.70 31.54 -12.32
CA SER A 124 10.41 31.39 -10.89
C SER A 124 10.61 29.96 -10.42
N TYR A 125 11.08 29.81 -9.18
CA TYR A 125 11.28 28.54 -8.50
C TYR A 125 10.40 28.48 -7.26
N ASN A 126 9.64 27.40 -7.14
CA ASN A 126 8.84 27.10 -5.96
C ASN A 126 9.27 25.79 -5.35
N TYR A 127 9.40 25.77 -4.04
CA TYR A 127 9.69 24.58 -3.24
C TYR A 127 8.63 24.43 -2.17
N VAL A 128 8.00 23.28 -2.15
CA VAL A 128 7.00 22.91 -1.13
C VAL A 128 7.52 21.69 -0.39
N LYS A 129 7.55 21.79 0.93
CA LYS A 129 7.86 20.68 1.81
C LYS A 129 6.76 20.52 2.83
N ASN A 130 6.14 19.36 2.85
CA ASN A 130 5.13 18.98 3.84
C ASN A 130 5.61 17.75 4.59
N ASN A 131 5.91 17.91 5.88
CA ASN A 131 6.31 16.86 6.79
C ASN A 131 5.37 16.70 7.99
N GLU A 132 4.15 17.27 7.90
CA GLU A 132 3.18 17.20 8.98
C GLU A 132 2.55 15.81 9.07
N PHE A 133 2.51 15.25 10.28
CA PHE A 133 1.74 14.07 10.68
C PHE A 133 2.00 12.75 9.91
N ASN A 134 3.19 12.55 9.36
CA ASN A 134 3.49 11.33 8.63
C ASN A 134 3.73 10.12 9.56
N GLN A 135 4.15 10.35 10.79
CA GLN A 135 4.32 9.29 11.78
C GLN A 135 3.02 9.09 12.58
N GLN A 136 2.47 7.88 12.54
CA GLN A 136 1.20 7.55 13.20
C GLN A 136 1.34 6.31 14.08
N PHE A 137 0.75 6.39 15.28
CA PHE A 137 0.58 5.23 16.15
C PHE A 137 -0.82 4.67 15.97
N LYS A 138 -0.91 3.35 15.78
CA LYS A 138 -2.17 2.62 15.63
C LYS A 138 -2.30 1.56 16.71
N VAL A 139 -3.49 1.47 17.30
CA VAL A 139 -3.86 0.39 18.22
C VAL A 139 -5.18 -0.19 17.77
N SER A 140 -5.28 -1.50 17.71
CA SER A 140 -6.51 -2.20 17.33
C SER A 140 -6.76 -3.37 18.29
N ILE A 141 -8.04 -3.54 18.63
CA ILE A 141 -8.53 -4.69 19.41
C ILE A 141 -9.68 -5.28 18.62
N VAL A 142 -9.55 -6.55 18.25
CA VAL A 142 -10.56 -7.28 17.49
C VAL A 142 -11.01 -8.48 18.30
N TYR A 143 -12.31 -8.65 18.44
CA TYR A 143 -12.92 -9.83 19.02
C TYR A 143 -13.65 -10.62 17.93
N ASN A 144 -13.31 -11.88 17.77
CA ASN A 144 -13.89 -12.76 16.78
C ASN A 144 -15.11 -13.48 17.37
N PHE A 145 -16.30 -12.98 17.06
CA PHE A 145 -17.56 -13.66 17.37
C PHE A 145 -17.75 -14.83 16.41
N GLY A 146 -17.84 -16.05 16.91
CA GLY A 146 -18.17 -17.18 16.04
C GLY A 146 -18.00 -18.52 16.70
N ASN A 147 -18.87 -19.47 16.33
CA ASN A 147 -18.72 -20.86 16.73
C ASN A 147 -17.59 -21.49 15.88
N LYS A 148 -16.51 -21.93 16.51
CA LYS A 148 -15.38 -22.66 15.86
C LYS A 148 -15.81 -24.03 15.25
N LYS A 149 -17.05 -24.45 15.49
CA LYS A 149 -17.61 -25.60 14.80
C LYS A 149 -18.07 -25.18 13.40
N VAL A 150 -17.16 -25.20 12.45
CA VAL A 150 -17.55 -25.28 11.04
C VAL A 150 -18.42 -26.52 10.93
N LYS A 151 -19.75 -26.36 10.67
CA LYS A 151 -20.58 -27.50 10.26
C LYS A 151 -19.85 -28.11 9.07
N LYS A 152 -19.46 -29.40 9.18
CA LYS A 152 -18.98 -30.16 8.02
C LYS A 152 -19.92 -29.85 6.87
N VAL A 153 -19.36 -29.36 5.76
CA VAL A 153 -20.09 -29.20 4.50
C VAL A 153 -20.76 -30.56 4.30
N ARG A 154 -22.11 -30.58 4.23
CA ARG A 154 -22.86 -31.78 3.90
C ARG A 154 -22.27 -32.29 2.59
N ASP A 155 -21.77 -33.52 2.62
CA ASP A 155 -21.21 -34.14 1.44
C ASP A 155 -22.24 -34.06 0.32
N ILE A 156 -21.86 -33.38 -0.75
CA ILE A 156 -22.69 -33.24 -1.97
C ILE A 156 -22.92 -34.61 -2.63
N GLU A 157 -22.14 -35.62 -2.26
CA GLU A 157 -22.30 -37.03 -2.71
C GLU A 157 -23.67 -37.60 -2.35
N ALA A 158 -24.28 -37.22 -1.20
CA ALA A 158 -25.60 -37.72 -0.83
C ALA A 158 -26.72 -37.27 -1.77
N ALA A 159 -26.56 -36.13 -2.47
CA ALA A 159 -27.56 -35.65 -3.44
C ALA A 159 -27.40 -36.35 -4.81
N SER A 160 -26.20 -36.75 -5.20
CA SER A 160 -25.96 -37.44 -6.46
C SER A 160 -26.43 -38.90 -6.42
N ASP A 161 -26.33 -39.57 -5.26
CA ASP A 161 -26.78 -40.95 -5.08
C ASP A 161 -28.31 -41.05 -5.02
N ALA A 162 -28.98 -40.04 -4.47
CA ALA A 162 -30.45 -39.98 -4.52
C ALA A 162 -31.01 -39.82 -5.95
N ILE A 163 -30.26 -39.17 -6.83
CA ILE A 163 -30.63 -39.00 -8.26
C ILE A 163 -30.36 -40.27 -9.05
N LYS A 164 -29.23 -40.96 -8.81
CA LYS A 164 -28.90 -42.27 -9.46
C LYS A 164 -29.89 -43.39 -9.14
N ASN A 165 -30.48 -43.38 -7.95
CA ASN A 165 -31.46 -44.38 -7.54
C ASN A 165 -32.88 -44.12 -8.09
N ARG A 166 -33.16 -42.97 -8.70
CA ARG A 166 -34.44 -42.68 -9.38
C ARG A 166 -34.47 -43.00 -10.88
N THR A 167 -33.34 -43.38 -11.45
CA THR A 167 -33.17 -43.67 -12.89
C THR A 167 -32.93 -45.16 -13.19
N ARG A 168 -33.32 -46.02 -12.27
CA ARG A 168 -33.40 -47.49 -12.49
C ARG A 168 -34.83 -47.97 -12.52
#